data_e94a8274b0795953b73df49092b863ac
#
_entry.id   e94a8274b0795953b73df49092b863ac
#
_cell.length_a   1.000
_cell.length_b   1.000
_cell.length_c   1.000
_cell.angle_alpha   90.00
_cell.angle_beta   90.00
_cell.angle_gamma   90.00
#
_symmetry.space_group_name_H-M   'P 1'
#
loop_
_entity.id
_entity.type
_entity.pdbx_description
1 polymer ?
#
loop_
_entity_poly.entity_id
_entity_poly.type
_entity_poly.pdbx_seq_one_letter_code
_entity_poly.pdbx_strand_id
1 'polypeptide(L)'
;MRRSFVGKKKFHSANARYAFETMPKKLPRIVWMYWDKPLEQAPPIVRYAVDTWIRKNPSWDVRILSDANAAEFVNVPPPKSNRKIQWRADLIRVALLRDYGGVWVDATTFCVKPLDEWLPPLMESGFFAFPDSYPGRTMGISFLAAEPQNYLVSKWFQLMVRYYSKRGKLRHYFWVMYLFEYIIRTDRKALAIWQATPKLASKGPILLKRILTQPDLLEPIPDYVDTTAITWLKISSDTKLSNQEVTYALESNADIELRKVAETAPQNR
;
A
#
# COMPACT_ATOMS: atom_id res chain seq x y z
N MET A 1 -32.40 -59.46 -14.10
CA MET A 1 -31.79 -58.67 -12.99
C MET A 1 -30.77 -57.73 -13.54
N ARG A 2 -31.10 -56.46 -13.73
CA ARG A 2 -30.14 -55.40 -14.08
C ARG A 2 -30.24 -54.33 -13.01
N ARG A 3 -29.18 -54.12 -12.25
CA ARG A 3 -29.06 -53.06 -11.24
C ARG A 3 -28.61 -51.79 -11.95
N SER A 4 -29.45 -50.78 -11.91
CA SER A 4 -29.09 -49.42 -12.34
C SER A 4 -28.27 -48.72 -11.25
N PHE A 5 -27.08 -48.30 -11.59
CA PHE A 5 -26.27 -47.42 -10.75
C PHE A 5 -26.72 -45.98 -10.97
N VAL A 6 -27.44 -45.44 -10.00
CA VAL A 6 -27.72 -43.99 -9.95
C VAL A 6 -26.52 -43.32 -9.26
N GLY A 7 -25.67 -42.73 -10.06
CA GLY A 7 -24.56 -41.88 -9.57
C GLY A 7 -25.10 -40.60 -8.93
N LYS A 8 -25.06 -40.51 -7.61
CA LYS A 8 -25.38 -39.27 -6.89
C LYS A 8 -24.29 -38.24 -7.11
N LYS A 9 -24.66 -37.14 -7.78
CA LYS A 9 -23.82 -35.95 -7.95
C LYS A 9 -23.51 -35.31 -6.59
N LYS A 10 -22.29 -35.53 -6.08
CA LYS A 10 -21.72 -34.82 -4.92
C LYS A 10 -21.05 -33.50 -5.32
N PHE A 11 -21.58 -32.76 -6.28
CA PHE A 11 -20.91 -31.54 -6.81
C PHE A 11 -21.43 -30.22 -6.24
N HIS A 12 -22.48 -30.24 -5.39
CA HIS A 12 -23.11 -28.98 -4.96
C HIS A 12 -22.63 -28.45 -3.60
N SER A 13 -21.99 -29.25 -2.74
CA SER A 13 -21.59 -28.77 -1.41
C SER A 13 -20.22 -28.06 -1.39
N ALA A 14 -19.31 -28.44 -2.27
CA ALA A 14 -17.98 -27.80 -2.34
C ALA A 14 -18.03 -26.39 -2.92
N ASN A 15 -18.86 -26.18 -3.97
CA ASN A 15 -19.03 -24.84 -4.57
C ASN A 15 -19.79 -23.87 -3.65
N ALA A 16 -20.74 -24.35 -2.86
CA ALA A 16 -21.47 -23.52 -1.89
C ALA A 16 -20.54 -23.06 -0.73
N ARG A 17 -19.65 -23.93 -0.23
CA ARG A 17 -18.65 -23.53 0.77
C ARG A 17 -17.64 -22.54 0.22
N TYR A 18 -17.17 -22.73 -1.01
CA TYR A 18 -16.26 -21.76 -1.66
C TYR A 18 -16.94 -20.41 -1.91
N ALA A 19 -18.19 -20.39 -2.31
CA ALA A 19 -18.96 -19.14 -2.49
C ALA A 19 -19.20 -18.40 -1.17
N PHE A 20 -19.36 -19.12 -0.04
CA PHE A 20 -19.56 -18.50 1.27
C PHE A 20 -18.26 -17.92 1.86
N GLU A 21 -17.10 -18.52 1.55
CA GLU A 21 -15.77 -17.98 1.95
C GLU A 21 -15.31 -16.79 1.09
N THR A 22 -15.97 -16.52 -0.02
CA THR A 22 -15.62 -15.46 -0.98
C THR A 22 -16.54 -14.24 -0.95
N MET A 23 -17.52 -14.19 -0.03
CA MET A 23 -18.26 -12.94 0.17
C MET A 23 -17.31 -11.86 0.67
N PRO A 24 -17.17 -10.72 -0.03
CA PRO A 24 -16.28 -9.66 0.40
C PRO A 24 -16.68 -9.17 1.79
N LYS A 25 -15.77 -9.29 2.74
CA LYS A 25 -15.92 -8.63 4.03
C LYS A 25 -15.76 -7.15 3.79
N LYS A 26 -16.68 -6.33 4.27
CA LYS A 26 -16.63 -4.88 4.09
C LYS A 26 -15.28 -4.34 4.59
N LEU A 27 -14.58 -3.58 3.75
CA LEU A 27 -13.32 -2.94 4.11
C LEU A 27 -13.53 -2.06 5.36
N PRO A 28 -12.82 -2.32 6.47
CA PRO A 28 -12.88 -1.44 7.63
C PRO A 28 -12.35 -0.05 7.30
N ARG A 29 -13.03 0.98 7.81
CA ARG A 29 -12.64 2.38 7.60
C ARG A 29 -11.55 2.78 8.58
N ILE A 30 -10.40 2.13 8.47
CA ILE A 30 -9.21 2.38 9.28
C ILE A 30 -8.04 2.64 8.35
N VAL A 31 -7.30 3.72 8.60
CA VAL A 31 -6.02 4.01 7.95
C VAL A 31 -4.91 3.79 8.97
N TRP A 32 -4.02 2.90 8.67
CA TRP A 32 -2.85 2.57 9.49
C TRP A 32 -1.61 3.27 8.96
N MET A 33 -0.89 3.94 9.84
CA MET A 33 0.42 4.52 9.62
C MET A 33 1.38 4.10 10.73
N TYR A 34 2.67 4.14 10.44
CA TYR A 34 3.69 3.86 11.45
C TYR A 34 4.87 4.81 11.27
N TRP A 35 5.32 5.36 12.38
CA TRP A 35 6.57 6.08 12.53
C TRP A 35 7.25 5.56 13.81
N ASP A 36 8.57 5.32 13.79
CA ASP A 36 9.28 4.69 14.92
C ASP A 36 9.17 5.47 16.24
N LYS A 37 9.06 6.79 16.14
CA LYS A 37 8.92 7.71 17.27
C LYS A 37 7.49 8.26 17.36
N PRO A 38 7.11 8.86 18.50
CA PRO A 38 5.88 9.64 18.58
C PRO A 38 5.78 10.68 17.48
N LEU A 39 4.57 10.93 16.97
CA LEU A 39 4.34 11.81 15.81
C LEU A 39 4.86 13.23 16.05
N GLU A 40 4.86 13.72 17.27
CA GLU A 40 5.34 15.04 17.67
C GLU A 40 6.86 15.19 17.42
N GLN A 41 7.59 14.07 17.45
CA GLN A 41 9.03 14.01 17.17
C GLN A 41 9.34 13.74 15.70
N ALA A 42 8.33 13.50 14.88
CA ALA A 42 8.53 13.27 13.45
C ALA A 42 8.88 14.60 12.74
N PRO A 43 9.61 14.54 11.62
CA PRO A 43 9.87 15.71 10.79
C PRO A 43 8.56 16.44 10.41
N PRO A 44 8.57 17.78 10.26
CA PRO A 44 7.38 18.55 9.91
C PRO A 44 6.63 18.02 8.70
N ILE A 45 7.36 17.61 7.67
CA ILE A 45 6.80 17.06 6.43
C ILE A 45 6.02 15.74 6.68
N VAL A 46 6.46 14.91 7.61
CA VAL A 46 5.77 13.68 8.00
C VAL A 46 4.47 14.02 8.74
N ARG A 47 4.52 14.95 9.68
CA ARG A 47 3.32 15.42 10.41
C ARG A 47 2.29 16.00 9.45
N TYR A 48 2.75 16.77 8.49
CA TYR A 48 1.88 17.34 7.46
C TYR A 48 1.27 16.26 6.56
N ALA A 49 2.06 15.26 6.15
CA ALA A 49 1.55 14.12 5.38
C ALA A 49 0.42 13.40 6.14
N VAL A 50 0.64 13.09 7.41
CA VAL A 50 -0.39 12.47 8.27
C VAL A 50 -1.65 13.33 8.35
N ASP A 51 -1.50 14.64 8.55
CA ASP A 51 -2.61 15.57 8.64
C ASP A 51 -3.48 15.59 7.36
N THR A 52 -2.88 15.41 6.18
CA THR A 52 -3.67 15.31 4.93
C THR A 52 -4.62 14.10 4.93
N TRP A 53 -4.22 12.97 5.53
CA TRP A 53 -5.09 11.79 5.66
C TRP A 53 -6.24 12.04 6.63
N ILE A 54 -5.97 12.66 7.77
CA ILE A 54 -6.99 13.00 8.77
C ILE A 54 -8.04 13.97 8.18
N ARG A 55 -7.58 15.05 7.56
CA ARG A 55 -8.48 16.09 7.02
C ARG A 55 -9.32 15.61 5.84
N LYS A 56 -8.73 14.81 4.94
CA LYS A 56 -9.43 14.36 3.73
C LYS A 56 -10.32 13.11 3.95
N ASN A 57 -10.16 12.42 5.07
CA ASN A 57 -10.92 11.20 5.37
C ASN A 57 -11.58 11.28 6.76
N PRO A 58 -12.48 12.25 7.01
CA PRO A 58 -13.06 12.47 8.34
C PRO A 58 -13.96 11.32 8.80
N SER A 59 -14.41 10.44 7.89
CA SER A 59 -15.20 9.24 8.18
C SER A 59 -14.34 7.99 8.42
N TRP A 60 -13.00 8.12 8.40
CA TRP A 60 -12.05 7.05 8.61
C TRP A 60 -11.30 7.25 9.93
N ASP A 61 -11.02 6.17 10.64
CA ASP A 61 -10.18 6.16 11.82
C ASP A 61 -8.70 6.11 11.41
N VAL A 62 -8.01 7.25 11.47
CA VAL A 62 -6.60 7.36 11.08
C VAL A 62 -5.73 7.11 12.31
N ARG A 63 -5.03 5.98 12.34
CA ARG A 63 -4.20 5.53 13.45
C ARG A 63 -2.72 5.60 13.10
N ILE A 64 -1.98 6.38 13.87
CA ILE A 64 -0.54 6.51 13.75
C ILE A 64 0.10 5.71 14.88
N LEU A 65 0.76 4.62 14.53
CA LEU A 65 1.47 3.77 15.47
C LEU A 65 2.94 4.16 15.57
N SER A 66 3.53 3.89 16.72
CA SER A 66 4.97 4.03 16.97
C SER A 66 5.52 2.76 17.61
N ASP A 67 6.82 2.73 17.88
CA ASP A 67 7.42 1.62 18.64
C ASP A 67 6.83 1.46 20.04
N ALA A 68 6.29 2.53 20.62
CA ALA A 68 5.71 2.51 21.96
C ALA A 68 4.38 1.75 22.02
N ASN A 69 3.55 1.78 20.95
CA ASN A 69 2.19 1.24 20.99
C ASN A 69 1.90 0.17 19.93
N ALA A 70 2.78 -0.06 18.96
CA ALA A 70 2.52 -1.05 17.90
C ALA A 70 2.29 -2.47 18.45
N ALA A 71 2.90 -2.82 19.59
CA ALA A 71 2.73 -4.13 20.23
C ALA A 71 1.34 -4.35 20.82
N GLU A 72 0.56 -3.31 21.05
CA GLU A 72 -0.84 -3.41 21.50
C GLU A 72 -1.76 -3.94 20.38
N PHE A 73 -1.38 -3.72 19.13
CA PHE A 73 -2.17 -4.09 17.96
C PHE A 73 -1.68 -5.36 17.30
N VAL A 74 -0.38 -5.57 17.21
CA VAL A 74 0.18 -6.71 16.46
C VAL A 74 1.32 -7.39 17.19
N ASN A 75 1.28 -8.72 17.15
CA ASN A 75 2.39 -9.55 17.60
C ASN A 75 3.32 -9.87 16.41
N VAL A 76 4.37 -9.07 16.28
CA VAL A 76 5.42 -9.29 15.28
C VAL A 76 6.75 -9.60 15.97
N PRO A 77 7.66 -10.36 15.32
CA PRO A 77 8.97 -10.64 15.90
C PRO A 77 9.69 -9.36 16.33
N PRO A 78 10.35 -9.37 17.50
CA PRO A 78 11.04 -8.20 18.00
C PRO A 78 12.16 -7.74 17.05
N PRO A 79 12.53 -6.45 17.07
CA PRO A 79 13.63 -5.95 16.28
C PRO A 79 14.91 -6.66 16.69
N LYS A 80 15.68 -7.13 15.72
CA LYS A 80 17.04 -7.61 15.97
C LYS A 80 17.98 -6.43 15.85
N SER A 81 18.95 -6.32 16.75
CA SER A 81 19.87 -5.16 16.91
C SER A 81 20.57 -4.68 15.64
N ASN A 82 20.71 -5.53 14.63
CA ASN A 82 21.37 -5.23 13.36
C ASN A 82 20.41 -5.01 12.18
N ARG A 83 19.12 -4.83 12.43
CA ARG A 83 18.10 -4.67 11.37
C ARG A 83 17.58 -3.25 11.28
N LYS A 84 17.36 -2.81 10.02
CA LYS A 84 16.76 -1.51 9.74
C LYS A 84 15.33 -1.45 10.23
N ILE A 85 14.92 -0.31 10.74
CA ILE A 85 13.56 -0.03 11.23
C ILE A 85 12.49 -0.32 10.16
N GLN A 86 12.79 -0.09 8.89
CA GLN A 86 11.90 -0.36 7.76
C GLN A 86 11.45 -1.83 7.70
N TRP A 87 12.30 -2.77 8.09
CA TRP A 87 11.95 -4.19 8.07
C TRP A 87 10.93 -4.58 9.15
N ARG A 88 10.93 -3.84 10.27
CA ARG A 88 9.89 -3.98 11.28
C ARG A 88 8.58 -3.37 10.80
N ALA A 89 8.64 -2.19 10.21
CA ALA A 89 7.49 -1.55 9.58
C ALA A 89 6.83 -2.46 8.52
N ASP A 90 7.64 -3.20 7.74
CA ASP A 90 7.11 -4.17 6.77
C ASP A 90 6.29 -5.30 7.42
N LEU A 91 6.73 -5.81 8.58
CA LEU A 91 5.98 -6.82 9.32
C LEU A 91 4.70 -6.24 9.95
N ILE A 92 4.80 -5.07 10.58
CA ILE A 92 3.68 -4.37 11.22
C ILE A 92 2.58 -4.11 10.19
N ARG A 93 2.92 -3.55 9.04
CA ARG A 93 2.03 -3.25 7.91
C ARG A 93 1.17 -4.44 7.52
N VAL A 94 1.79 -5.59 7.25
CA VAL A 94 1.08 -6.77 6.78
C VAL A 94 0.33 -7.46 7.92
N ALA A 95 0.83 -7.40 9.16
CA ALA A 95 0.12 -7.90 10.33
C ALA A 95 -1.18 -7.13 10.58
N LEU A 96 -1.13 -5.79 10.57
CA LEU A 96 -2.32 -4.94 10.74
C LEU A 96 -3.39 -5.24 9.69
N LEU A 97 -2.99 -5.31 8.43
CA LEU A 97 -3.92 -5.62 7.34
C LEU A 97 -4.49 -7.04 7.46
N ARG A 98 -3.68 -8.02 7.92
CA ARG A 98 -4.17 -9.38 8.18
C ARG A 98 -5.22 -9.40 9.28
N ASP A 99 -4.96 -8.76 10.41
CA ASP A 99 -5.75 -8.93 11.62
C ASP A 99 -6.97 -8.00 11.64
N TYR A 100 -6.80 -6.78 11.23
CA TYR A 100 -7.83 -5.73 11.30
C TYR A 100 -8.37 -5.32 9.93
N GLY A 101 -7.63 -5.57 8.84
CA GLY A 101 -7.95 -4.99 7.54
C GLY A 101 -7.75 -3.48 7.52
N GLY A 102 -8.42 -2.82 6.55
CA GLY A 102 -8.30 -1.38 6.34
C GLY A 102 -7.21 -1.01 5.33
N VAL A 103 -6.66 0.16 5.47
CA VAL A 103 -5.68 0.74 4.56
C VAL A 103 -4.37 1.00 5.31
N TRP A 104 -3.27 0.53 4.77
CA TRP A 104 -1.93 0.95 5.17
C TRP A 104 -1.43 2.05 4.25
N VAL A 105 -0.87 3.09 4.83
CA VAL A 105 -0.09 4.09 4.10
C VAL A 105 1.21 4.39 4.85
N ASP A 106 2.30 4.55 4.12
CA ASP A 106 3.55 5.01 4.74
C ASP A 106 3.36 6.44 5.25
N ALA A 107 3.88 6.77 6.43
CA ALA A 107 3.74 8.09 7.06
C ALA A 107 4.33 9.26 6.27
N THR A 108 5.04 8.99 5.17
CA THR A 108 5.54 9.96 4.20
C THR A 108 4.67 10.03 2.93
N THR A 109 3.44 9.56 3.00
CA THR A 109 2.49 9.54 1.88
C THR A 109 1.40 10.57 2.12
N PHE A 110 1.16 11.44 1.15
CA PHE A 110 0.12 12.47 1.19
C PHE A 110 -1.17 11.94 0.60
N CYS A 111 -2.28 12.27 1.22
CA CYS A 111 -3.61 12.05 0.67
C CYS A 111 -3.96 13.18 -0.29
N VAL A 112 -4.18 12.87 -1.55
CA VAL A 112 -4.61 13.85 -2.57
C VAL A 112 -6.13 13.83 -2.71
N LYS A 113 -6.74 12.65 -2.80
CA LYS A 113 -8.20 12.47 -2.89
C LYS A 113 -8.73 11.62 -1.74
N PRO A 114 -9.92 11.91 -1.20
CA PRO A 114 -10.57 11.08 -0.19
C PRO A 114 -10.68 9.63 -0.62
N LEU A 115 -10.47 8.69 0.30
CA LEU A 115 -10.52 7.25 0.01
C LEU A 115 -11.89 6.81 -0.52
N ASP A 116 -12.96 7.39 -0.01
CA ASP A 116 -14.33 7.05 -0.40
C ASP A 116 -14.64 7.35 -1.88
N GLU A 117 -13.88 8.23 -2.51
CA GLU A 117 -14.07 8.59 -3.92
C GLU A 117 -13.53 7.57 -4.91
N TRP A 118 -12.51 6.79 -4.53
CA TRP A 118 -11.80 5.95 -5.51
C TRP A 118 -11.49 4.52 -5.05
N LEU A 119 -11.35 4.27 -3.74
CA LEU A 119 -10.94 2.96 -3.25
C LEU A 119 -12.03 1.89 -3.28
N PRO A 120 -13.32 2.16 -2.99
CA PRO A 120 -14.33 1.12 -2.89
C PRO A 120 -14.44 0.22 -4.12
N PRO A 121 -14.49 0.71 -5.37
CA PRO A 121 -14.59 -0.16 -6.55
C PRO A 121 -13.32 -1.00 -6.79
N LEU A 122 -12.20 -0.68 -6.15
CA LEU A 122 -10.95 -1.41 -6.30
C LEU A 122 -10.83 -2.59 -5.31
N MET A 123 -11.80 -2.75 -4.40
CA MET A 123 -11.75 -3.75 -3.33
C MET A 123 -12.54 -5.03 -3.62
N GLU A 124 -12.97 -5.28 -4.86
CA GLU A 124 -13.74 -6.47 -5.23
C GLU A 124 -13.05 -7.79 -4.90
N SER A 125 -11.71 -7.84 -5.00
CA SER A 125 -10.90 -9.01 -4.60
C SER A 125 -10.63 -9.10 -3.09
N GLY A 126 -11.09 -8.12 -2.30
CA GLY A 126 -10.74 -7.97 -0.89
C GLY A 126 -9.28 -7.56 -0.64
N PHE A 127 -8.54 -7.21 -1.70
CA PHE A 127 -7.16 -6.75 -1.64
C PHE A 127 -6.87 -5.73 -2.73
N PHE A 128 -6.13 -4.68 -2.39
CA PHE A 128 -5.62 -3.72 -3.37
C PHE A 128 -4.20 -3.28 -3.06
N ALA A 129 -3.39 -3.21 -4.10
CA ALA A 129 -2.07 -2.59 -4.12
C ALA A 129 -1.80 -2.02 -5.50
N PHE A 130 -1.05 -0.93 -5.57
CA PHE A 130 -0.63 -0.35 -6.85
C PHE A 130 0.41 -1.24 -7.53
N PRO A 131 0.18 -1.67 -8.78
CA PRO A 131 1.15 -2.45 -9.53
C PRO A 131 2.33 -1.58 -9.99
N ASP A 132 3.43 -2.22 -10.37
CA ASP A 132 4.59 -1.61 -11.07
C ASP A 132 5.14 -0.32 -10.45
N SER A 133 5.00 -0.18 -9.12
CA SER A 133 5.48 1.00 -8.39
C SER A 133 6.99 1.17 -8.44
N TYR A 134 7.73 0.09 -8.71
CA TYR A 134 9.18 0.10 -8.86
C TYR A 134 9.59 -0.79 -10.04
N PRO A 135 10.62 -0.42 -10.81
CA PRO A 135 11.11 -1.22 -11.92
C PRO A 135 11.37 -2.68 -11.52
N GLY A 136 10.78 -3.62 -12.25
CA GLY A 136 10.92 -5.04 -11.99
C GLY A 136 10.26 -5.54 -10.70
N ARG A 137 9.34 -4.80 -10.09
CA ARG A 137 8.53 -5.20 -8.93
C ARG A 137 7.06 -5.30 -9.31
N THR A 138 6.40 -6.34 -8.84
CA THR A 138 4.98 -6.60 -9.14
C THR A 138 4.06 -5.55 -8.54
N MET A 139 4.43 -5.00 -7.35
CA MET A 139 3.62 -3.98 -6.68
C MET A 139 4.47 -3.09 -5.76
N GLY A 140 3.91 -1.94 -5.37
CA GLY A 140 4.39 -1.11 -4.27
C GLY A 140 3.77 -1.51 -2.93
N ILE A 141 4.44 -1.11 -1.85
CA ILE A 141 3.97 -1.38 -0.48
C ILE A 141 3.71 -0.11 0.32
N SER A 142 3.86 1.06 -0.30
CA SER A 142 3.60 2.35 0.37
C SER A 142 2.13 2.63 0.58
N PHE A 143 1.26 1.97 -0.20
CA PHE A 143 -0.19 1.96 -0.07
C PHE A 143 -0.68 0.54 -0.29
N LEU A 144 -1.42 0.00 0.67
CA LEU A 144 -2.05 -1.31 0.61
C LEU A 144 -3.44 -1.22 1.22
N ALA A 145 -4.41 -1.93 0.68
CA ALA A 145 -5.71 -2.09 1.32
C ALA A 145 -6.09 -3.58 1.35
N ALA A 146 -6.70 -4.02 2.43
CA ALA A 146 -7.14 -5.39 2.55
C ALA A 146 -8.35 -5.52 3.48
N GLU A 147 -9.23 -6.47 3.18
CA GLU A 147 -10.19 -6.97 4.14
C GLU A 147 -9.50 -7.79 5.23
N PRO A 148 -10.02 -7.80 6.46
CA PRO A 148 -9.43 -8.58 7.53
C PRO A 148 -9.43 -10.07 7.17
N GLN A 149 -8.36 -10.77 7.55
CA GLN A 149 -8.16 -12.20 7.26
C GLN A 149 -8.14 -12.54 5.77
N ASN A 150 -7.82 -11.59 4.90
CA ASN A 150 -7.63 -11.84 3.47
C ASN A 150 -6.59 -12.96 3.27
N TYR A 151 -6.92 -13.95 2.43
CA TYR A 151 -6.08 -15.13 2.25
C TYR A 151 -4.68 -14.81 1.76
N LEU A 152 -4.56 -13.94 0.75
CA LEU A 152 -3.27 -13.52 0.18
C LEU A 152 -2.41 -12.84 1.24
N VAL A 153 -2.98 -11.90 2.01
CA VAL A 153 -2.29 -11.16 3.08
C VAL A 153 -1.86 -12.11 4.21
N SER A 154 -2.71 -13.06 4.59
CA SER A 154 -2.41 -14.05 5.62
C SER A 154 -1.25 -14.97 5.22
N LYS A 155 -1.22 -15.45 3.98
CA LYS A 155 -0.12 -16.26 3.44
C LYS A 155 1.16 -15.45 3.36
N TRP A 156 1.07 -14.21 2.91
CA TRP A 156 2.20 -13.31 2.82
C TRP A 156 2.84 -13.06 4.20
N PHE A 157 2.04 -12.74 5.20
CA PHE A 157 2.52 -12.56 6.57
C PHE A 157 3.19 -13.83 7.13
N GLN A 158 2.58 -15.01 6.97
CA GLN A 158 3.15 -16.29 7.42
C GLN A 158 4.55 -16.51 6.82
N LEU A 159 4.70 -16.25 5.51
CA LEU A 159 5.99 -16.39 4.84
C LEU A 159 7.00 -15.35 5.31
N MET A 160 6.56 -14.10 5.52
CA MET A 160 7.39 -13.01 6.04
C MET A 160 7.96 -13.35 7.44
N VAL A 161 7.11 -13.81 8.36
CA VAL A 161 7.54 -14.22 9.72
C VAL A 161 8.54 -15.37 9.63
N ARG A 162 8.24 -16.39 8.84
CA ARG A 162 9.14 -17.54 8.65
C ARG A 162 10.50 -17.11 8.08
N TYR A 163 10.51 -16.24 7.08
CA TYR A 163 11.74 -15.71 6.47
C TYR A 163 12.52 -14.84 7.46
N TYR A 164 11.82 -13.92 8.13
CA TYR A 164 12.41 -13.03 9.13
C TYR A 164 13.01 -13.79 10.32
N SER A 165 12.36 -14.82 10.82
CA SER A 165 12.83 -15.61 11.97
C SER A 165 14.04 -16.49 11.63
N LYS A 166 14.05 -17.11 10.44
CA LYS A 166 15.10 -18.04 10.02
C LYS A 166 16.40 -17.35 9.58
N ARG A 167 16.34 -16.14 9.05
CA ARG A 167 17.49 -15.46 8.49
C ARG A 167 18.13 -14.54 9.52
N GLY A 168 19.41 -14.74 9.79
CA GLY A 168 20.22 -13.84 10.64
C GLY A 168 20.33 -12.44 10.02
N LYS A 169 20.36 -12.34 8.68
CA LYS A 169 20.50 -11.07 7.92
C LYS A 169 19.56 -11.08 6.73
N LEU A 170 18.76 -10.05 6.56
CA LEU A 170 17.97 -9.85 5.33
C LEU A 170 18.92 -9.38 4.22
N ARG A 171 18.83 -10.04 3.06
CA ARG A 171 19.78 -9.81 1.96
C ARG A 171 19.39 -8.64 1.06
N HIS A 172 18.07 -8.34 0.95
CA HIS A 172 17.56 -7.37 -0.01
C HIS A 172 16.60 -6.38 0.64
N TYR A 173 16.66 -5.13 0.21
CA TYR A 173 15.73 -4.08 0.65
C TYR A 173 14.28 -4.44 0.28
N PHE A 174 14.04 -4.98 -0.91
CA PHE A 174 12.72 -5.36 -1.41
C PHE A 174 12.27 -6.77 -0.99
N TRP A 175 12.80 -7.31 0.12
CA TRP A 175 12.53 -8.69 0.57
C TRP A 175 11.03 -9.00 0.67
N VAL A 176 10.23 -8.05 1.15
CA VAL A 176 8.79 -8.18 1.32
C VAL A 176 8.06 -8.35 -0.01
N MET A 177 8.48 -7.61 -1.04
CA MET A 177 7.93 -7.72 -2.40
C MET A 177 8.33 -9.04 -3.07
N TYR A 178 9.56 -9.50 -2.89
CA TYR A 178 10.00 -10.82 -3.40
C TYR A 178 9.19 -11.96 -2.78
N LEU A 179 8.84 -11.88 -1.50
CA LEU A 179 8.01 -12.88 -0.86
C LEU A 179 6.56 -12.85 -1.38
N PHE A 180 6.03 -11.68 -1.67
CA PHE A 180 4.74 -11.54 -2.34
C PHE A 180 4.77 -12.17 -3.74
N GLU A 181 5.77 -11.84 -4.55
CA GLU A 181 5.98 -12.43 -5.88
C GLU A 181 6.09 -13.95 -5.83
N TYR A 182 6.79 -14.47 -4.83
CA TYR A 182 6.88 -15.93 -4.63
C TYR A 182 5.51 -16.55 -4.38
N ILE A 183 4.68 -15.95 -3.51
CA ILE A 183 3.36 -16.48 -3.19
C ILE A 183 2.46 -16.51 -4.42
N ILE A 184 2.34 -15.41 -5.15
CA ILE A 184 1.48 -15.36 -6.34
C ILE A 184 1.95 -16.30 -7.47
N ARG A 185 3.22 -16.73 -7.45
CA ARG A 185 3.74 -17.74 -8.40
C ARG A 185 3.53 -19.18 -7.94
N THR A 186 3.36 -19.42 -6.64
CA THR A 186 3.35 -20.77 -6.07
C THR A 186 2.02 -21.18 -5.44
N ASP A 187 1.10 -20.23 -5.18
CA ASP A 187 -0.20 -20.45 -4.59
C ASP A 187 -1.31 -19.96 -5.52
N ARG A 188 -2.09 -20.91 -6.06
CA ARG A 188 -3.15 -20.62 -7.04
C ARG A 188 -4.25 -19.71 -6.50
N LYS A 189 -4.61 -19.84 -5.20
CA LYS A 189 -5.65 -19.03 -4.57
C LYS A 189 -5.15 -17.58 -4.39
N ALA A 190 -3.91 -17.41 -3.97
CA ALA A 190 -3.28 -16.10 -3.88
C ALA A 190 -3.13 -15.42 -5.25
N LEU A 191 -2.73 -16.20 -6.28
CA LEU A 191 -2.67 -15.71 -7.65
C LEU A 191 -4.05 -15.23 -8.14
N ALA A 192 -5.12 -15.99 -7.88
CA ALA A 192 -6.48 -15.62 -8.29
C ALA A 192 -6.92 -14.28 -7.66
N ILE A 193 -6.64 -14.06 -6.36
CA ILE A 193 -6.91 -12.79 -5.68
C ILE A 193 -6.13 -11.65 -6.35
N TRP A 194 -4.82 -11.85 -6.61
CA TRP A 194 -3.99 -10.84 -7.26
C TRP A 194 -4.43 -10.53 -8.69
N GLN A 195 -4.86 -11.53 -9.45
CA GLN A 195 -5.37 -11.34 -10.82
C GLN A 195 -6.71 -10.58 -10.83
N ALA A 196 -7.57 -10.84 -9.85
CA ALA A 196 -8.84 -10.13 -9.67
C ALA A 196 -8.66 -8.70 -9.10
N THR A 197 -7.48 -8.36 -8.57
CA THR A 197 -7.18 -7.01 -8.07
C THR A 197 -7.09 -6.03 -9.25
N PRO A 198 -7.87 -4.94 -9.26
CA PRO A 198 -7.78 -3.93 -10.31
C PRO A 198 -6.39 -3.32 -10.42
N LYS A 199 -5.96 -3.00 -11.63
CA LYS A 199 -4.61 -2.48 -11.91
C LYS A 199 -4.67 -0.98 -12.18
N LEU A 200 -4.60 -0.19 -11.12
CA LEU A 200 -4.49 1.27 -11.24
C LEU A 200 -3.00 1.67 -11.34
N ALA A 201 -2.68 2.49 -12.33
CA ALA A 201 -1.31 2.91 -12.55
C ALA A 201 -0.74 3.71 -11.37
N SER A 202 0.48 3.37 -10.93
CA SER A 202 1.16 4.03 -9.80
C SER A 202 2.30 4.95 -10.24
N LYS A 203 2.54 5.07 -11.55
CA LYS A 203 3.64 5.90 -12.07
C LYS A 203 3.48 7.37 -11.74
N GLY A 204 2.25 7.90 -11.78
CA GLY A 204 1.97 9.30 -11.47
C GLY A 204 2.48 9.76 -10.10
N PRO A 205 2.09 9.10 -8.98
CA PRO A 205 2.56 9.45 -7.64
C PRO A 205 4.07 9.44 -7.47
N ILE A 206 4.77 8.50 -8.14
CA ILE A 206 6.22 8.37 -8.07
C ILE A 206 6.91 9.40 -8.96
N LEU A 207 6.36 9.65 -10.14
CA LEU A 207 6.86 10.67 -11.06
C LEU A 207 6.73 12.07 -10.45
N LEU A 208 5.59 12.38 -9.83
CA LEU A 208 5.39 13.64 -9.14
C LEU A 208 6.41 13.82 -8.01
N LYS A 209 6.72 12.78 -7.25
CA LYS A 209 7.84 12.82 -6.29
C LYS A 209 9.13 13.25 -6.96
N ARG A 210 9.48 12.64 -8.11
CA ARG A 210 10.73 12.92 -8.82
C ARG A 210 10.77 14.37 -9.28
N ILE A 211 9.68 14.86 -9.83
CA ILE A 211 9.52 16.28 -10.23
C ILE A 211 9.77 17.21 -9.05
N LEU A 212 9.12 16.97 -7.91
CA LEU A 212 9.22 17.83 -6.73
C LEU A 212 10.59 17.77 -6.04
N THR A 213 11.31 16.64 -6.13
CA THR A 213 12.57 16.43 -5.39
C THR A 213 13.82 16.57 -6.25
N GLN A 214 13.71 16.53 -7.57
CA GLN A 214 14.83 16.55 -8.52
C GLN A 214 14.43 17.30 -9.80
N PRO A 215 14.15 18.61 -9.70
CA PRO A 215 13.68 19.40 -10.84
C PRO A 215 14.64 19.38 -12.03
N ASP A 216 15.95 19.24 -11.78
CA ASP A 216 16.99 19.21 -12.83
C ASP A 216 16.96 17.94 -13.69
N LEU A 217 16.22 16.92 -13.29
CA LEU A 217 16.08 15.66 -14.02
C LEU A 217 14.75 15.56 -14.78
N LEU A 218 14.07 16.69 -14.98
CA LEU A 218 12.77 16.73 -15.64
C LEU A 218 12.88 16.42 -17.13
N GLU A 219 12.56 15.20 -17.49
CA GLU A 219 11.87 14.98 -18.76
C GLU A 219 10.44 15.49 -18.63
N PRO A 220 9.84 16.08 -19.68
CA PRO A 220 8.44 16.48 -19.66
C PRO A 220 7.57 15.36 -19.10
N ILE A 221 6.57 15.71 -18.27
CA ILE A 221 5.60 14.68 -17.82
C ILE A 221 5.02 14.09 -19.11
N PRO A 222 5.18 12.76 -19.33
CA PRO A 222 4.65 12.18 -20.54
C PRO A 222 3.14 12.41 -20.62
N ASP A 223 2.62 12.76 -21.79
CA ASP A 223 1.20 13.06 -22.02
C ASP A 223 0.25 11.94 -21.60
N TYR A 224 0.76 10.68 -21.47
CA TYR A 224 -0.01 9.53 -21.00
C TYR A 224 -0.17 9.48 -19.47
N VAL A 225 0.46 10.38 -18.71
CA VAL A 225 0.28 10.47 -17.25
C VAL A 225 -0.92 11.35 -16.97
N ASP A 226 -2.04 10.72 -16.67
CA ASP A 226 -3.21 11.41 -16.18
C ASP A 226 -2.96 11.89 -14.74
N THR A 227 -2.61 13.15 -14.59
CA THR A 227 -2.36 13.77 -13.28
C THR A 227 -3.65 13.95 -12.48
N THR A 228 -4.83 13.97 -13.13
CA THR A 228 -6.13 14.04 -12.45
C THR A 228 -6.45 12.75 -11.70
N ALA A 229 -5.86 11.64 -12.11
CA ALA A 229 -6.02 10.33 -11.47
C ALA A 229 -5.11 10.15 -10.25
N ILE A 230 -4.24 11.11 -9.90
CA ILE A 230 -3.37 11.01 -8.73
C ILE A 230 -4.23 11.05 -7.47
N THR A 231 -4.20 9.96 -6.71
CA THR A 231 -4.99 9.80 -5.47
C THR A 231 -4.16 9.97 -4.21
N TRP A 232 -2.83 9.81 -4.33
CA TRP A 232 -1.86 9.95 -3.26
C TRP A 232 -0.49 10.31 -3.82
N LEU A 233 0.39 10.83 -2.97
CA LEU A 233 1.76 11.21 -3.31
C LEU A 233 2.72 10.69 -2.25
N LYS A 234 3.76 9.96 -2.65
CA LYS A 234 4.85 9.50 -1.79
C LYS A 234 6.06 10.42 -1.92
N ILE A 235 6.55 10.94 -0.80
CA ILE A 235 7.82 11.66 -0.73
C ILE A 235 8.78 11.02 0.27
N SER A 236 10.01 11.52 0.34
CA SER A 236 11.01 11.09 1.32
C SER A 236 10.94 11.97 2.57
N SER A 237 11.24 11.39 3.74
CA SER A 237 11.28 12.14 5.01
C SER A 237 12.40 13.17 5.09
N ASP A 238 13.40 13.03 4.21
CA ASP A 238 14.56 13.91 4.07
C ASP A 238 14.42 14.93 2.93
N THR A 239 13.22 15.05 2.35
CA THR A 239 12.96 16.04 1.31
C THR A 239 13.20 17.47 1.83
N LYS A 240 13.77 18.31 0.99
CA LYS A 240 14.01 19.73 1.28
C LYS A 240 12.81 20.61 0.93
N LEU A 241 11.74 20.04 0.35
CA LEU A 241 10.52 20.78 0.05
C LEU A 241 9.90 21.34 1.33
N SER A 242 9.53 22.59 1.30
CA SER A 242 8.72 23.22 2.35
C SER A 242 7.29 22.68 2.34
N ASN A 243 6.59 22.82 3.45
CA ASN A 243 5.18 22.46 3.52
C ASN A 243 4.34 23.27 2.52
N GLN A 244 4.73 24.53 2.23
CA GLN A 244 4.04 25.38 1.26
C GLN A 244 4.18 24.84 -0.17
N GLU A 245 5.39 24.41 -0.59
CA GLU A 245 5.59 23.80 -1.91
C GLU A 245 4.82 22.52 -2.06
N VAL A 246 4.75 21.70 -1.00
CA VAL A 246 3.95 20.47 -1.03
C VAL A 246 2.45 20.80 -1.05
N THR A 247 1.99 21.77 -0.24
CA THR A 247 0.60 22.22 -0.25
C THR A 247 0.21 22.74 -1.63
N TYR A 248 1.04 23.58 -2.22
CA TYR A 248 0.83 24.11 -3.55
C TYR A 248 0.68 22.98 -4.59
N ALA A 249 1.57 21.99 -4.56
CA ALA A 249 1.50 20.84 -5.46
C ALA A 249 0.26 19.94 -5.24
N LEU A 250 -0.31 19.94 -4.02
CA LEU A 250 -1.49 19.16 -3.69
C LEU A 250 -2.81 19.87 -3.94
N GLU A 251 -2.82 21.21 -3.82
CA GLU A 251 -4.03 22.05 -3.89
C GLU A 251 -4.21 22.69 -5.28
N SER A 252 -3.12 22.97 -5.98
CA SER A 252 -3.22 23.36 -7.38
C SER A 252 -3.84 22.22 -8.14
N ASN A 253 -5.01 22.46 -8.74
CA ASN A 253 -5.64 21.51 -9.67
C ASN A 253 -4.56 21.00 -10.61
N ALA A 254 -4.14 19.78 -10.40
CA ALA A 254 -2.86 19.22 -10.81
C ALA A 254 -2.53 19.36 -12.31
N ASP A 255 -3.51 19.64 -13.15
CA ASP A 255 -3.36 19.61 -14.59
C ASP A 255 -2.68 20.84 -15.21
N ILE A 256 -2.87 22.03 -14.64
CA ILE A 256 -2.39 23.27 -15.29
C ILE A 256 -1.07 23.74 -14.69
N GLU A 257 -0.89 23.56 -13.39
CA GLU A 257 0.22 24.19 -12.69
C GLU A 257 1.45 23.29 -12.54
N LEU A 258 1.29 21.96 -12.57
CA LEU A 258 2.46 21.06 -12.71
C LEU A 258 3.16 21.28 -14.05
N ARG A 259 2.42 21.57 -15.12
CA ARG A 259 3.00 21.98 -16.40
C ARG A 259 3.73 23.31 -16.28
N LYS A 260 3.16 24.29 -15.57
CA LYS A 260 3.80 25.60 -15.35
C LYS A 260 5.05 25.52 -14.48
N VAL A 261 5.04 24.67 -13.42
CA VAL A 261 6.23 24.43 -12.59
C VAL A 261 7.33 23.75 -13.42
N ALA A 262 6.97 22.80 -14.29
CA ALA A 262 7.91 22.20 -15.22
C ALA A 262 8.44 23.18 -16.27
N GLU A 263 7.60 24.11 -16.74
CA GLU A 263 7.96 25.15 -17.73
C GLU A 263 8.72 26.34 -17.13
N THR A 264 8.54 26.62 -15.82
CA THR A 264 9.19 27.74 -15.11
C THR A 264 10.43 27.32 -14.32
N ALA A 265 10.74 26.03 -14.24
CA ALA A 265 12.01 25.57 -13.69
C ALA A 265 13.16 26.19 -14.50
N PRO A 266 14.13 26.86 -13.87
CA PRO A 266 15.21 27.49 -14.59
C PRO A 266 15.93 26.45 -15.42
N GLN A 267 15.93 26.66 -16.75
CA GLN A 267 16.77 25.92 -17.68
C GLN A 267 18.22 26.37 -17.44
N ASN A 268 18.84 25.87 -16.39
CA ASN A 268 20.26 26.03 -16.23
C ASN A 268 20.97 25.13 -17.26
N ARG A 269 21.42 25.75 -18.29
CA ARG A 269 22.38 25.22 -19.26
C ARG A 269 23.75 25.07 -18.61
#